data_06fde1b5c17ab47ff7c4f7b3672a861a
#
_entry.id   06fde1b5c17ab47ff7c4f7b3672a861a
#
_cell.length_a   1.000
_cell.length_b   1.000
_cell.length_c   1.000
_cell.angle_alpha   90.00
_cell.angle_beta   90.00
_cell.angle_gamma   90.00
#
_symmetry.space_group_name_H-M   'P 1'
#
loop_
_entity.id
_entity.type
_entity.pdbx_description
1 polymer ?
#
loop_
_entity_poly.entity_id
_entity_poly.type
_entity_poly.pdbx_seq_one_letter_code
_entity_poly.pdbx_strand_id
1 'polypeptide(L)'
;MDNNYKVDEQKKGLHFNIYNYIWGGLIILFLAFLYRINCIYPYVTDDFDYSFIYGETTRLEGIHDIFVSQARHYMEWSGRYIVHFLAQLMLSMDKAVFNILNVIHYAGLSTLICLLSTKKIHLHIWLLILLTLWCIMPQPGATVFWLTGSFNYIWAAGMVIAFTVCLLSQYRPLNITALFLAIPAGNTHESLVMGVFVSLVLYSILTKKKNKLHIIALLLFFAGVLSNILAPGTFQRLQTAGVQGDSGIQALCIKCLVSVYKIIKGIFSTSCDWGVQVCVVLFIITSVYLIRKVLNKKQTTTDILALCFLFGALCNVCMILPTGLTYGRVLFGFCFLSYLAFCVAFLSKLLLLPRYLNLIILTSTVVLCSIPCINAYATVSIFAHRMKYIESCAKKGEKTIRDLPISEQITHRYVDTSCMFPNENQNHFAALYFNTGEFSVLSPRIYQIMEEHSQAMQKMPPDEWVVTNENHVIYCLKEKPKKSEILVDAFGSTSSLDKYLPQFIKNLHKPGRRHTIINLFTMHGKYFATWDMQAPTGKLIIHYNEKTQPQEVYFNIEEQRCSK
;
A
#
# COMPACT_ATOMS: atom_id res chain seq x y z
N MET A 1 49.91 -12.09 39.08
CA MET A 1 49.28 -11.18 38.07
C MET A 1 48.40 -11.92 37.06
N ASP A 2 48.60 -13.21 36.80
CA ASP A 2 47.82 -13.94 35.76
C ASP A 2 46.35 -14.32 36.11
N ASN A 3 46.03 -14.42 37.40
CA ASN A 3 44.66 -14.80 37.78
C ASN A 3 43.63 -13.68 37.59
N ASN A 4 44.02 -12.42 37.70
CA ASN A 4 43.12 -11.29 37.49
C ASN A 4 42.79 -11.06 35.99
N TYR A 5 43.74 -11.37 35.09
CA TYR A 5 43.50 -11.29 33.65
C TYR A 5 42.49 -12.35 33.16
N LYS A 6 42.60 -13.60 33.66
CA LYS A 6 41.66 -14.68 33.31
C LYS A 6 40.26 -14.43 33.83
N VAL A 7 40.10 -13.83 35.03
CA VAL A 7 38.81 -13.48 35.60
C VAL A 7 38.15 -12.33 34.84
N ASP A 8 38.94 -11.37 34.35
CA ASP A 8 38.41 -10.27 33.51
C ASP A 8 38.01 -10.72 32.08
N GLU A 9 38.75 -11.66 31.47
CA GLU A 9 38.36 -12.26 30.19
C GLU A 9 37.13 -13.15 30.32
N GLN A 10 36.99 -13.94 31.39
CA GLN A 10 35.79 -14.72 31.66
C GLN A 10 34.56 -13.80 31.95
N LYS A 11 34.73 -12.72 32.71
CA LYS A 11 33.67 -11.73 32.94
C LYS A 11 33.28 -11.03 31.63
N LYS A 12 34.22 -10.64 30.79
CA LYS A 12 33.94 -10.07 29.45
C LYS A 12 33.23 -11.06 28.54
N GLY A 13 33.59 -12.33 28.55
CA GLY A 13 32.95 -13.40 27.81
C GLY A 13 31.53 -13.67 28.28
N LEU A 14 31.28 -13.67 29.61
CA LEU A 14 29.97 -13.89 30.20
C LEU A 14 29.03 -12.70 29.94
N HIS A 15 29.52 -11.46 30.06
CA HIS A 15 28.75 -10.26 29.70
C HIS A 15 28.41 -10.19 28.21
N PHE A 16 29.29 -10.62 27.33
CA PHE A 16 29.02 -10.68 25.90
C PHE A 16 27.90 -11.66 25.57
N ASN A 17 27.82 -12.79 26.30
CA ASN A 17 26.79 -13.80 26.10
C ASN A 17 25.41 -13.32 26.57
N ILE A 18 25.28 -12.66 27.73
CA ILE A 18 24.01 -12.20 28.29
C ILE A 18 23.30 -11.22 27.34
N TYR A 19 23.99 -10.24 26.79
CA TYR A 19 23.37 -9.29 25.85
C TYR A 19 22.84 -9.99 24.59
N ASN A 20 23.55 -10.97 24.05
CA ASN A 20 23.09 -11.72 22.89
C ASN A 20 21.82 -12.52 23.20
N TYR A 21 21.67 -13.09 24.39
CA TYR A 21 20.43 -13.75 24.81
C TYR A 21 19.27 -12.75 24.94
N ILE A 22 19.52 -11.58 25.51
CA ILE A 22 18.49 -10.51 25.61
C ILE A 22 18.02 -10.09 24.20
N TRP A 23 18.97 -9.81 23.28
CA TRP A 23 18.62 -9.41 21.92
C TRP A 23 17.90 -10.52 21.16
N GLY A 24 18.35 -11.76 21.30
CA GLY A 24 17.69 -12.94 20.74
C GLY A 24 16.24 -13.09 21.29
N GLY A 25 16.06 -12.94 22.59
CA GLY A 25 14.74 -12.98 23.22
C GLY A 25 13.81 -11.89 22.69
N LEU A 26 14.28 -10.64 22.57
CA LEU A 26 13.50 -9.53 22.03
C LEU A 26 13.15 -9.73 20.54
N ILE A 27 14.07 -10.30 19.75
CA ILE A 27 13.79 -10.67 18.36
C ILE A 27 12.65 -11.69 18.30
N ILE A 28 12.73 -12.75 19.09
CA ILE A 28 11.69 -13.80 19.13
C ILE A 28 10.35 -13.20 19.56
N LEU A 29 10.32 -12.35 20.58
CA LEU A 29 9.10 -11.69 21.04
C LEU A 29 8.49 -10.80 19.95
N PHE A 30 9.31 -10.05 19.21
CA PHE A 30 8.82 -9.19 18.13
C PHE A 30 8.31 -10.02 16.94
N LEU A 31 9.00 -11.08 16.55
CA LEU A 31 8.52 -11.99 15.49
C LEU A 31 7.22 -12.71 15.90
N ALA A 32 7.10 -13.10 17.16
CA ALA A 32 5.86 -13.67 17.71
C ALA A 32 4.71 -12.63 17.69
N PHE A 33 5.01 -11.37 17.98
CA PHE A 33 4.04 -10.26 17.84
C PHE A 33 3.59 -10.12 16.37
N LEU A 34 4.51 -10.08 15.41
CA LEU A 34 4.16 -10.00 13.99
C LEU A 34 3.33 -11.21 13.54
N TYR A 35 3.69 -12.42 13.99
CA TYR A 35 2.91 -13.62 13.72
C TYR A 35 1.49 -13.49 14.28
N ARG A 36 1.35 -13.02 15.53
CA ARG A 36 0.04 -12.81 16.15
C ARG A 36 -0.83 -11.82 15.36
N ILE A 37 -0.25 -10.70 14.89
CA ILE A 37 -0.97 -9.74 14.06
C ILE A 37 -1.41 -10.40 12.74
N ASN A 38 -0.54 -11.15 12.06
CA ASN A 38 -0.91 -11.87 10.83
C ASN A 38 -2.08 -12.83 11.07
N CYS A 39 -2.11 -13.55 12.21
CA CYS A 39 -3.18 -14.48 12.54
C CYS A 39 -4.54 -13.80 12.73
N ILE A 40 -4.55 -12.61 13.35
CA ILE A 40 -5.80 -11.88 13.60
C ILE A 40 -6.23 -10.98 12.45
N TYR A 41 -5.32 -10.56 11.56
CA TYR A 41 -5.63 -9.73 10.41
C TYR A 41 -6.54 -10.50 9.45
N PRO A 42 -7.76 -10.02 9.12
CA PRO A 42 -8.68 -10.76 8.25
C PRO A 42 -8.28 -10.64 6.77
N TYR A 43 -8.89 -11.44 5.91
CA TYR A 43 -8.91 -11.15 4.48
C TYR A 43 -9.72 -9.90 4.21
N VAL A 44 -9.26 -9.10 3.24
CA VAL A 44 -9.86 -7.80 2.95
C VAL A 44 -9.70 -7.46 1.46
N THR A 45 -10.58 -6.60 0.95
CA THR A 45 -10.49 -6.02 -0.40
C THR A 45 -10.19 -7.06 -1.49
N ASP A 46 -9.08 -6.89 -2.20
CA ASP A 46 -8.65 -7.74 -3.30
C ASP A 46 -8.34 -9.19 -2.88
N ASP A 47 -8.21 -9.50 -1.57
CA ASP A 47 -8.05 -10.90 -1.13
C ASP A 47 -9.27 -11.74 -1.50
N PHE A 48 -10.48 -11.15 -1.49
CA PHE A 48 -11.69 -11.84 -1.92
C PHE A 48 -11.72 -12.03 -3.43
N ASP A 49 -11.46 -10.97 -4.20
CA ASP A 49 -11.43 -11.01 -5.67
C ASP A 49 -10.35 -11.97 -6.18
N TYR A 50 -9.13 -11.86 -5.67
CA TYR A 50 -8.01 -12.73 -6.07
C TYR A 50 -8.12 -14.17 -5.59
N SER A 51 -9.12 -14.52 -4.78
CA SER A 51 -9.45 -15.92 -4.46
C SER A 51 -10.18 -16.63 -5.61
N PHE A 52 -10.52 -15.90 -6.67
CA PHE A 52 -11.21 -16.41 -7.87
C PHE A 52 -10.32 -16.23 -9.11
N ILE A 53 -10.65 -16.96 -10.19
CA ILE A 53 -10.03 -16.74 -11.50
C ILE A 53 -10.40 -15.33 -11.96
N TYR A 54 -9.42 -14.53 -12.35
CA TYR A 54 -9.62 -13.15 -12.74
C TYR A 54 -10.69 -13.02 -13.84
N GLY A 55 -11.68 -12.15 -13.58
CA GLY A 55 -12.84 -11.94 -14.45
C GLY A 55 -13.93 -13.01 -14.37
N GLU A 56 -13.80 -13.99 -13.47
CA GLU A 56 -14.78 -15.06 -13.26
C GLU A 56 -15.22 -15.15 -11.79
N THR A 57 -16.27 -15.94 -11.55
CA THR A 57 -16.74 -16.31 -10.20
C THR A 57 -16.28 -17.71 -9.77
N THR A 58 -15.42 -18.34 -10.57
CA THR A 58 -14.85 -19.68 -10.32
C THR A 58 -13.70 -19.56 -9.33
N ARG A 59 -13.79 -20.24 -8.18
CA ARG A 59 -12.75 -20.24 -7.16
C ARG A 59 -11.48 -20.93 -7.64
N LEU A 60 -10.33 -20.44 -7.21
CA LEU A 60 -9.03 -21.07 -7.50
C LEU A 60 -8.92 -22.42 -6.78
N GLU A 61 -8.72 -23.50 -7.53
CA GLU A 61 -8.56 -24.86 -6.98
C GLU A 61 -7.13 -25.39 -7.15
N GLY A 62 -6.35 -24.82 -8.07
CA GLY A 62 -5.00 -25.29 -8.31
C GLY A 62 -4.10 -24.33 -9.06
N ILE A 63 -2.85 -24.76 -9.25
CA ILE A 63 -1.81 -23.95 -9.89
C ILE A 63 -2.14 -23.60 -11.36
N HIS A 64 -2.88 -24.46 -12.04
CA HIS A 64 -3.34 -24.22 -13.41
C HIS A 64 -4.26 -23.00 -13.47
N ASP A 65 -5.21 -22.90 -12.52
CA ASP A 65 -6.17 -21.79 -12.47
C ASP A 65 -5.45 -20.46 -12.19
N ILE A 66 -4.39 -20.52 -11.36
CA ILE A 66 -3.54 -19.35 -11.09
C ILE A 66 -2.86 -18.88 -12.37
N PHE A 67 -2.32 -19.80 -13.21
CA PHE A 67 -1.72 -19.41 -14.49
C PHE A 67 -2.74 -18.79 -15.44
N VAL A 68 -3.94 -19.37 -15.56
CA VAL A 68 -5.03 -18.82 -16.39
C VAL A 68 -5.43 -17.45 -15.89
N SER A 69 -5.66 -17.32 -14.57
CA SER A 69 -6.01 -16.06 -13.92
C SER A 69 -4.96 -14.98 -14.16
N GLN A 70 -3.68 -15.30 -13.95
CA GLN A 70 -2.59 -14.34 -14.12
C GLN A 70 -2.34 -13.97 -15.58
N ALA A 71 -2.56 -14.86 -16.53
CA ALA A 71 -2.49 -14.52 -17.95
C ALA A 71 -3.55 -13.46 -18.33
N ARG A 72 -4.79 -13.62 -17.87
CA ARG A 72 -5.86 -12.62 -18.08
C ARG A 72 -5.56 -11.31 -17.35
N HIS A 73 -5.18 -11.41 -16.08
CA HIS A 73 -4.84 -10.23 -15.26
C HIS A 73 -3.70 -9.41 -15.89
N TYR A 74 -2.70 -10.07 -16.48
CA TYR A 74 -1.60 -9.43 -17.20
C TYR A 74 -2.08 -8.66 -18.44
N MET A 75 -3.03 -9.24 -19.17
CA MET A 75 -3.58 -8.63 -20.38
C MET A 75 -4.55 -7.47 -20.07
N GLU A 76 -5.29 -7.53 -18.95
CA GLU A 76 -6.44 -6.66 -18.73
C GLU A 76 -6.24 -5.64 -17.58
N TRP A 77 -5.33 -5.93 -16.62
CA TRP A 77 -5.24 -5.09 -15.42
C TRP A 77 -3.83 -4.65 -15.03
N SER A 78 -2.85 -5.57 -14.89
CA SER A 78 -1.55 -5.20 -14.30
C SER A 78 -0.42 -6.15 -14.74
N GLY A 79 0.75 -5.56 -15.02
CA GLY A 79 1.96 -6.30 -15.36
C GLY A 79 2.71 -6.94 -14.19
N ARG A 80 2.24 -6.82 -12.95
CA ARG A 80 2.86 -7.36 -11.72
C ARG A 80 2.65 -8.88 -11.59
N TYR A 81 3.02 -9.63 -12.60
CA TYR A 81 2.72 -11.06 -12.70
C TYR A 81 3.21 -11.86 -11.47
N ILE A 82 4.48 -11.66 -11.07
CA ILE A 82 5.11 -12.47 -10.01
C ILE A 82 4.42 -12.28 -8.65
N VAL A 83 4.19 -11.05 -8.25
CA VAL A 83 3.60 -10.77 -6.91
C VAL A 83 2.14 -11.19 -6.84
N HIS A 84 1.38 -11.03 -7.93
CA HIS A 84 -0.01 -11.48 -7.95
C HIS A 84 -0.13 -12.99 -8.07
N PHE A 85 0.78 -13.66 -8.80
CA PHE A 85 0.88 -15.12 -8.81
C PHE A 85 1.10 -15.68 -7.40
N LEU A 86 2.07 -15.10 -6.66
CA LEU A 86 2.36 -15.52 -5.28
C LEU A 86 1.20 -15.21 -4.33
N ALA A 87 0.51 -14.07 -4.52
CA ALA A 87 -0.67 -13.74 -3.73
C ALA A 87 -1.80 -14.76 -3.94
N GLN A 88 -2.13 -15.10 -5.20
CA GLN A 88 -3.13 -16.12 -5.51
C GLN A 88 -2.73 -17.51 -5.03
N LEU A 89 -1.44 -17.86 -5.10
CA LEU A 89 -0.93 -19.10 -4.53
C LEU A 89 -1.17 -19.18 -3.01
N MET A 90 -0.96 -18.09 -2.28
CA MET A 90 -1.25 -18.06 -0.83
C MET A 90 -2.75 -18.04 -0.53
N LEU A 91 -3.57 -17.41 -1.38
CA LEU A 91 -5.03 -17.41 -1.24
C LEU A 91 -5.67 -18.77 -1.54
N SER A 92 -5.01 -19.62 -2.37
CA SER A 92 -5.46 -21.00 -2.61
C SER A 92 -5.06 -21.97 -1.48
N MET A 93 -4.25 -21.54 -0.51
CA MET A 93 -3.80 -22.33 0.63
C MET A 93 -4.48 -21.88 1.94
N ASP A 94 -4.26 -22.67 3.02
CA ASP A 94 -4.66 -22.23 4.34
C ASP A 94 -3.89 -20.96 4.74
N LYS A 95 -4.61 -19.99 5.30
CA LYS A 95 -4.04 -18.70 5.73
C LYS A 95 -2.87 -18.84 6.70
N ALA A 96 -2.81 -19.92 7.46
CA ALA A 96 -1.69 -20.19 8.39
C ALA A 96 -0.35 -20.27 7.64
N VAL A 97 -0.34 -20.77 6.40
CA VAL A 97 0.87 -20.82 5.56
C VAL A 97 1.38 -19.39 5.29
N PHE A 98 0.48 -18.51 4.83
CA PHE A 98 0.84 -17.11 4.63
C PHE A 98 1.33 -16.45 5.94
N ASN A 99 0.62 -16.67 7.06
CA ASN A 99 0.99 -16.04 8.33
C ASN A 99 2.42 -16.38 8.75
N ILE A 100 2.86 -17.63 8.56
CA ILE A 100 4.22 -18.08 8.87
C ILE A 100 5.22 -17.51 7.85
N LEU A 101 4.94 -17.68 6.55
CA LEU A 101 5.86 -17.27 5.49
C LEU A 101 6.05 -15.75 5.47
N ASN A 102 5.02 -14.97 5.79
CA ASN A 102 5.11 -13.51 5.84
C ASN A 102 6.08 -13.04 6.95
N VAL A 103 6.05 -13.68 8.12
CA VAL A 103 7.00 -13.39 9.22
C VAL A 103 8.43 -13.81 8.85
N ILE A 104 8.59 -14.98 8.24
CA ILE A 104 9.90 -15.46 7.74
C ILE A 104 10.45 -14.50 6.69
N HIS A 105 9.59 -14.06 5.75
CA HIS A 105 9.98 -13.09 4.71
C HIS A 105 10.40 -11.76 5.32
N TYR A 106 9.65 -11.23 6.28
CA TYR A 106 9.98 -9.99 6.98
C TYR A 106 11.32 -10.08 7.73
N ALA A 107 11.56 -11.18 8.44
CA ALA A 107 12.83 -11.46 9.09
C ALA A 107 13.98 -11.58 8.07
N GLY A 108 13.74 -12.25 6.94
CA GLY A 108 14.69 -12.39 5.83
C GLY A 108 15.06 -11.04 5.22
N LEU A 109 14.08 -10.19 4.90
CA LEU A 109 14.33 -8.84 4.40
C LEU A 109 15.17 -8.02 5.38
N SER A 110 14.83 -8.06 6.66
CA SER A 110 15.59 -7.35 7.71
C SER A 110 17.04 -7.86 7.80
N THR A 111 17.23 -9.18 7.63
CA THR A 111 18.57 -9.80 7.57
C THR A 111 19.36 -9.31 6.35
N LEU A 112 18.73 -9.25 5.18
CA LEU A 112 19.37 -8.76 3.95
C LEU A 112 19.77 -7.28 4.07
N ILE A 113 18.93 -6.44 4.69
CA ILE A 113 19.26 -5.03 4.97
C ILE A 113 20.46 -4.95 5.93
N CYS A 114 20.49 -5.80 6.97
CA CYS A 114 21.62 -5.88 7.90
C CYS A 114 22.93 -6.25 7.16
N LEU A 115 22.90 -7.28 6.33
CA LEU A 115 24.05 -7.72 5.52
C LEU A 115 24.51 -6.65 4.54
N LEU A 116 23.58 -5.95 3.89
CA LEU A 116 23.90 -4.86 2.95
C LEU A 116 24.59 -3.69 3.67
N SER A 117 24.17 -3.39 4.90
CA SER A 117 24.64 -2.25 5.68
C SER A 117 25.93 -2.52 6.46
N THR A 118 26.11 -3.73 7.01
CA THR A 118 27.20 -4.06 7.95
C THR A 118 28.11 -5.21 7.50
N LYS A 119 27.78 -5.87 6.36
CA LYS A 119 28.47 -7.04 5.79
C LYS A 119 28.37 -8.32 6.65
N LYS A 120 27.91 -8.23 7.88
CA LYS A 120 27.72 -9.35 8.83
C LYS A 120 26.41 -9.14 9.60
N ILE A 121 25.87 -10.23 10.13
CA ILE A 121 24.69 -10.15 11.00
C ILE A 121 25.16 -9.83 12.42
N HIS A 122 24.66 -8.72 12.95
CA HIS A 122 24.83 -8.31 14.35
C HIS A 122 23.45 -8.25 15.01
N LEU A 123 23.17 -9.06 16.02
CA LEU A 123 21.83 -9.22 16.60
C LEU A 123 21.18 -7.88 17.01
N HIS A 124 21.95 -6.98 17.65
CA HIS A 124 21.43 -5.66 18.04
C HIS A 124 21.09 -4.76 16.84
N ILE A 125 21.88 -4.81 15.76
CA ILE A 125 21.58 -4.07 14.52
C ILE A 125 20.37 -4.72 13.81
N TRP A 126 20.29 -6.05 13.79
CA TRP A 126 19.16 -6.75 13.21
C TRP A 126 17.87 -6.45 13.94
N LEU A 127 17.86 -6.46 15.30
CA LEU A 127 16.71 -6.05 16.10
C LEU A 127 16.32 -4.59 15.81
N LEU A 128 17.30 -3.69 15.71
CA LEU A 128 17.05 -2.29 15.35
C LEU A 128 16.33 -2.18 13.99
N ILE A 129 16.80 -2.92 12.97
CA ILE A 129 16.18 -2.94 11.64
C ILE A 129 14.78 -3.52 11.72
N LEU A 130 14.58 -4.66 12.41
CA LEU A 130 13.26 -5.29 12.57
C LEU A 130 12.23 -4.30 13.12
N LEU A 131 12.58 -3.59 14.19
CA LEU A 131 11.69 -2.63 14.86
C LEU A 131 11.47 -1.37 14.02
N THR A 132 12.53 -0.78 13.48
CA THR A 132 12.42 0.49 12.75
C THR A 132 11.79 0.32 11.37
N LEU A 133 12.04 -0.76 10.66
CA LEU A 133 11.37 -1.07 9.40
C LEU A 133 9.85 -1.16 9.60
N TRP A 134 9.40 -1.89 10.63
CA TRP A 134 7.99 -1.98 11.00
C TRP A 134 7.37 -0.60 11.27
N CYS A 135 8.05 0.20 12.10
CA CYS A 135 7.50 1.47 12.55
C CYS A 135 7.50 2.55 11.46
N ILE A 136 8.49 2.51 10.55
CA ILE A 136 8.70 3.62 9.58
C ILE A 136 7.95 3.39 8.27
N MET A 137 7.69 2.12 7.85
CA MET A 137 7.00 1.89 6.59
C MET A 137 5.58 2.49 6.61
N PRO A 138 5.17 3.13 5.49
CA PRO A 138 3.84 3.72 5.42
C PRO A 138 2.76 2.64 5.42
N GLN A 139 1.71 2.87 6.17
CA GLN A 139 0.53 2.01 6.27
C GLN A 139 0.88 0.51 6.39
N PRO A 140 1.55 0.07 7.47
CA PRO A 140 1.96 -1.34 7.63
C PRO A 140 0.78 -2.32 7.60
N GLY A 141 -0.44 -1.88 7.93
CA GLY A 141 -1.65 -2.67 7.70
C GLY A 141 -1.80 -3.09 6.25
N ALA A 142 -1.64 -2.16 5.32
CA ALA A 142 -1.78 -2.40 3.90
C ALA A 142 -0.50 -2.94 3.23
N THR A 143 0.68 -2.64 3.79
CA THR A 143 1.96 -2.99 3.14
C THR A 143 2.64 -4.23 3.71
N VAL A 144 2.23 -4.68 4.91
CA VAL A 144 2.83 -5.84 5.60
C VAL A 144 1.81 -6.93 5.91
N PHE A 145 0.59 -6.60 6.37
CA PHE A 145 -0.37 -7.59 6.87
C PHE A 145 -1.50 -7.95 5.93
N TRP A 146 -2.01 -7.02 5.15
CA TRP A 146 -2.94 -7.32 4.08
C TRP A 146 -2.28 -8.25 3.07
N LEU A 147 -2.83 -9.46 2.84
CA LEU A 147 -2.16 -10.50 2.07
C LEU A 147 -1.75 -9.99 0.68
N THR A 148 -2.71 -9.60 -0.15
CA THR A 148 -2.45 -9.09 -1.50
C THR A 148 -1.55 -7.85 -1.50
N GLY A 149 -1.77 -6.96 -0.53
CA GLY A 149 -0.94 -5.76 -0.36
C GLY A 149 0.49 -6.11 0.05
N SER A 150 0.71 -7.06 0.95
CA SER A 150 2.05 -7.46 1.38
C SER A 150 2.92 -7.93 0.21
N PHE A 151 2.36 -8.70 -0.73
CA PHE A 151 3.07 -9.12 -1.93
C PHE A 151 3.46 -7.95 -2.82
N ASN A 152 2.58 -6.96 -2.96
CA ASN A 152 2.85 -5.76 -3.75
C ASN A 152 3.94 -4.86 -3.13
N TYR A 153 4.17 -4.90 -1.80
CA TYR A 153 5.05 -3.98 -1.10
C TYR A 153 6.22 -4.68 -0.42
N ILE A 154 5.99 -5.33 0.74
CA ILE A 154 7.11 -5.86 1.54
C ILE A 154 7.77 -7.08 0.89
N TRP A 155 6.99 -7.95 0.22
CA TRP A 155 7.53 -9.08 -0.52
C TRP A 155 8.30 -8.63 -1.76
N ALA A 156 7.77 -7.66 -2.50
CA ALA A 156 8.49 -7.02 -3.60
C ALA A 156 9.82 -6.44 -3.14
N ALA A 157 9.84 -5.70 -2.02
CA ALA A 157 11.06 -5.15 -1.44
C ALA A 157 12.07 -6.26 -1.08
N GLY A 158 11.60 -7.37 -0.48
CA GLY A 158 12.45 -8.50 -0.13
C GLY A 158 13.11 -9.15 -1.34
N MET A 159 12.36 -9.40 -2.42
CA MET A 159 12.90 -9.97 -3.66
C MET A 159 13.93 -9.03 -4.31
N VAL A 160 13.66 -7.74 -4.34
CA VAL A 160 14.55 -6.73 -4.93
C VAL A 160 15.84 -6.58 -4.09
N ILE A 161 15.75 -6.61 -2.76
CA ILE A 161 16.95 -6.55 -1.90
C ILE A 161 17.73 -7.86 -1.95
N ALA A 162 17.08 -9.02 -2.04
CA ALA A 162 17.75 -10.29 -2.26
C ALA A 162 18.57 -10.27 -3.57
N PHE A 163 17.96 -9.81 -4.66
CA PHE A 163 18.67 -9.58 -5.92
C PHE A 163 19.86 -8.63 -5.74
N THR A 164 19.65 -7.49 -5.06
CA THR A 164 20.69 -6.47 -4.83
C THR A 164 21.87 -7.03 -4.03
N VAL A 165 21.62 -7.75 -2.94
CA VAL A 165 22.67 -8.37 -2.12
C VAL A 165 23.45 -9.41 -2.92
N CYS A 166 22.76 -10.26 -3.69
CA CYS A 166 23.39 -11.24 -4.56
C CYS A 166 24.24 -10.58 -5.65
N LEU A 167 23.72 -9.53 -6.30
CA LEU A 167 24.41 -8.79 -7.35
C LEU A 167 25.68 -8.09 -6.86
N LEU A 168 25.63 -7.50 -5.66
CA LEU A 168 26.75 -6.74 -5.08
C LEU A 168 27.74 -7.61 -4.33
N SER A 169 27.48 -8.91 -4.17
CA SER A 169 28.35 -9.85 -3.50
C SER A 169 29.69 -10.01 -4.25
N GLN A 170 30.75 -10.29 -3.49
CA GLN A 170 32.05 -10.72 -4.05
C GLN A 170 32.09 -12.23 -4.28
N TYR A 171 31.12 -12.98 -3.74
CA TYR A 171 31.05 -14.43 -3.84
C TYR A 171 30.33 -14.85 -5.12
N ARG A 172 31.05 -15.51 -6.04
CA ARG A 172 30.58 -15.87 -7.39
C ARG A 172 29.25 -16.66 -7.41
N PRO A 173 29.00 -17.65 -6.53
CA PRO A 173 27.69 -18.32 -6.48
C PRO A 173 26.52 -17.38 -6.26
N LEU A 174 26.66 -16.36 -5.39
CA LEU A 174 25.60 -15.36 -5.20
C LEU A 174 25.39 -14.51 -6.47
N ASN A 175 26.46 -14.19 -7.24
CA ASN A 175 26.29 -13.50 -8.51
C ASN A 175 25.53 -14.37 -9.54
N ILE A 176 25.70 -15.68 -9.51
CA ILE A 176 24.89 -16.61 -10.32
C ILE A 176 23.45 -16.63 -9.83
N THR A 177 23.21 -16.69 -8.53
CA THR A 177 21.86 -16.58 -7.95
C THR A 177 21.16 -15.28 -8.39
N ALA A 178 21.92 -14.17 -8.49
CA ALA A 178 21.35 -12.90 -8.98
C ALA A 178 20.77 -13.02 -10.40
N LEU A 179 21.32 -13.88 -11.30
CA LEU A 179 20.77 -14.09 -12.63
C LEU A 179 19.35 -14.70 -12.59
N PHE A 180 19.14 -15.66 -11.69
CA PHE A 180 17.84 -16.32 -11.51
C PHE A 180 16.83 -15.40 -10.81
N LEU A 181 17.26 -14.57 -9.89
CA LEU A 181 16.41 -13.61 -9.19
C LEU A 181 16.06 -12.37 -10.03
N ALA A 182 16.82 -12.09 -11.09
CA ALA A 182 16.76 -10.82 -11.81
C ALA A 182 15.37 -10.53 -12.39
N ILE A 183 14.85 -11.44 -13.25
CA ILE A 183 13.54 -11.25 -13.88
C ILE A 183 12.40 -11.25 -12.85
N PRO A 184 12.30 -12.23 -11.91
CA PRO A 184 11.27 -12.20 -10.88
C PRO A 184 11.29 -10.92 -10.03
N ALA A 185 12.46 -10.47 -9.58
CA ALA A 185 12.59 -9.26 -8.78
C ALA A 185 12.22 -7.99 -9.60
N GLY A 186 12.59 -7.95 -10.88
CA GLY A 186 12.23 -6.85 -11.79
C GLY A 186 10.74 -6.79 -12.12
N ASN A 187 10.04 -7.92 -12.13
CA ASN A 187 8.60 -7.99 -12.38
C ASN A 187 7.77 -7.92 -11.08
N THR A 188 8.10 -7.01 -10.17
CA THR A 188 7.34 -6.81 -8.94
C THR A 188 6.61 -5.46 -8.96
N HIS A 189 6.92 -4.53 -8.09
CA HIS A 189 6.25 -3.23 -7.99
C HIS A 189 6.94 -2.17 -8.86
N GLU A 190 6.29 -1.66 -9.91
CA GLU A 190 6.89 -0.88 -10.99
C GLU A 190 7.70 0.34 -10.52
N SER A 191 7.17 1.12 -9.56
CA SER A 191 7.88 2.32 -9.10
C SER A 191 9.10 1.97 -8.23
N LEU A 192 9.03 0.92 -7.40
CA LEU A 192 10.14 0.45 -6.57
C LEU A 192 11.26 -0.13 -7.44
N VAL A 193 10.93 -1.03 -8.38
CA VAL A 193 11.94 -1.70 -9.21
C VAL A 193 12.67 -0.73 -10.12
N MET A 194 11.98 0.27 -10.67
CA MET A 194 12.62 1.32 -11.46
C MET A 194 13.60 2.15 -10.61
N GLY A 195 13.21 2.54 -9.41
CA GLY A 195 14.08 3.27 -8.48
C GLY A 195 15.34 2.46 -8.13
N VAL A 196 15.21 1.16 -7.87
CA VAL A 196 16.35 0.27 -7.60
C VAL A 196 17.21 0.04 -8.85
N PHE A 197 16.60 -0.18 -10.01
CA PHE A 197 17.34 -0.33 -11.27
C PHE A 197 18.25 0.86 -11.53
N VAL A 198 17.69 2.07 -11.49
CA VAL A 198 18.47 3.31 -11.66
C VAL A 198 19.57 3.43 -10.61
N SER A 199 19.30 3.09 -9.35
CA SER A 199 20.30 3.08 -8.27
C SER A 199 21.47 2.15 -8.57
N LEU A 200 21.19 0.93 -9.01
CA LEU A 200 22.22 -0.08 -9.30
C LEU A 200 23.01 0.23 -10.56
N VAL A 201 22.39 0.76 -11.59
CA VAL A 201 23.07 1.24 -12.80
C VAL A 201 24.01 2.39 -12.45
N LEU A 202 23.52 3.41 -11.76
CA LEU A 202 24.33 4.55 -11.33
C LEU A 202 25.49 4.11 -10.44
N TYR A 203 25.24 3.23 -9.47
CA TYR A 203 26.29 2.64 -8.63
C TYR A 203 27.36 1.92 -9.47
N SER A 204 26.95 1.14 -10.48
CA SER A 204 27.86 0.38 -11.35
C SER A 204 28.75 1.31 -12.19
N ILE A 205 28.17 2.42 -12.69
CA ILE A 205 28.90 3.45 -13.44
C ILE A 205 29.93 4.14 -12.53
N LEU A 206 29.50 4.61 -11.36
CA LEU A 206 30.35 5.37 -10.43
C LEU A 206 31.48 4.51 -9.83
N THR A 207 31.24 3.22 -9.63
CA THR A 207 32.24 2.27 -9.09
C THR A 207 33.00 1.52 -10.19
N LYS A 208 32.73 1.83 -11.48
CA LYS A 208 33.37 1.21 -12.64
C LYS A 208 33.29 -0.32 -12.64
N LYS A 209 32.18 -0.89 -12.19
CA LYS A 209 31.94 -2.33 -12.20
C LYS A 209 31.75 -2.85 -13.62
N LYS A 210 32.71 -3.72 -14.10
CA LYS A 210 32.71 -4.24 -15.47
C LYS A 210 32.56 -5.78 -15.54
N ASN A 211 32.14 -6.43 -14.47
CA ASN A 211 31.93 -7.87 -14.46
C ASN A 211 30.76 -8.25 -15.40
N LYS A 212 30.99 -9.20 -16.31
CA LYS A 212 30.00 -9.68 -17.29
C LYS A 212 28.72 -10.20 -16.61
N LEU A 213 28.84 -11.01 -15.53
CA LEU A 213 27.68 -11.53 -14.80
C LEU A 213 26.86 -10.39 -14.19
N HIS A 214 27.51 -9.36 -13.67
CA HIS A 214 26.84 -8.19 -13.12
C HIS A 214 26.04 -7.43 -14.18
N ILE A 215 26.61 -7.23 -15.38
CA ILE A 215 25.93 -6.56 -16.48
C ILE A 215 24.74 -7.40 -16.98
N ILE A 216 24.93 -8.72 -17.16
CA ILE A 216 23.86 -9.63 -17.58
C ILE A 216 22.71 -9.62 -16.56
N ALA A 217 23.02 -9.69 -15.26
CA ALA A 217 21.99 -9.64 -14.20
C ALA A 217 21.20 -8.32 -14.23
N LEU A 218 21.85 -7.17 -14.45
CA LEU A 218 21.16 -5.88 -14.61
C LEU A 218 20.27 -5.85 -15.86
N LEU A 219 20.72 -6.41 -16.97
CA LEU A 219 19.92 -6.50 -18.20
C LEU A 219 18.70 -7.40 -18.01
N LEU A 220 18.84 -8.55 -17.34
CA LEU A 220 17.73 -9.45 -17.00
C LEU A 220 16.75 -8.78 -16.02
N PHE A 221 17.27 -8.05 -15.02
CA PHE A 221 16.43 -7.29 -14.11
C PHE A 221 15.61 -6.23 -14.87
N PHE A 222 16.25 -5.51 -15.79
CA PHE A 222 15.58 -4.53 -16.65
C PHE A 222 14.52 -5.19 -17.56
N ALA A 223 14.80 -6.37 -18.10
CA ALA A 223 13.78 -7.14 -18.85
C ALA A 223 12.56 -7.45 -17.98
N GLY A 224 12.75 -7.81 -16.70
CA GLY A 224 11.66 -7.95 -15.73
C GLY A 224 10.89 -6.64 -15.51
N VAL A 225 11.60 -5.51 -15.37
CA VAL A 225 10.98 -4.17 -15.26
C VAL A 225 10.15 -3.84 -16.50
N LEU A 226 10.70 -4.07 -17.68
CA LEU A 226 9.98 -3.82 -18.94
C LEU A 226 8.75 -4.71 -19.09
N SER A 227 8.84 -6.00 -18.74
CA SER A 227 7.69 -6.92 -18.78
C SER A 227 6.53 -6.45 -17.88
N ASN A 228 6.83 -5.76 -16.78
CA ASN A 228 5.82 -5.18 -15.91
C ASN A 228 5.21 -3.89 -16.50
N ILE A 229 6.06 -2.94 -16.87
CA ILE A 229 5.61 -1.59 -17.31
C ILE A 229 4.90 -1.66 -18.67
N LEU A 230 5.37 -2.51 -19.58
CA LEU A 230 4.84 -2.65 -20.94
C LEU A 230 3.67 -3.64 -21.05
N ALA A 231 3.19 -4.19 -19.93
CA ALA A 231 2.05 -5.09 -19.94
C ALA A 231 0.79 -4.39 -20.49
N PRO A 232 -0.01 -5.06 -21.34
CA PRO A 232 -1.25 -4.49 -21.89
C PRO A 232 -2.20 -4.02 -20.79
N GLY A 233 -2.39 -4.81 -19.73
CA GLY A 233 -3.24 -4.47 -18.60
C GLY A 233 -2.78 -3.20 -17.84
N THR A 234 -1.48 -2.91 -17.81
CA THR A 234 -0.99 -1.67 -17.21
C THR A 234 -1.50 -0.43 -17.98
N PHE A 235 -1.52 -0.50 -19.33
CA PHE A 235 -2.09 0.57 -20.14
C PHE A 235 -3.61 0.68 -19.99
N GLN A 236 -4.34 -0.44 -19.97
CA GLN A 236 -5.79 -0.42 -19.74
C GLN A 236 -6.15 0.19 -18.39
N ARG A 237 -5.44 -0.19 -17.32
CA ARG A 237 -5.63 0.41 -15.99
C ARG A 237 -5.37 1.91 -15.97
N LEU A 238 -4.35 2.39 -16.69
CA LEU A 238 -4.07 3.83 -16.81
C LEU A 238 -5.19 4.57 -17.55
N GLN A 239 -5.80 3.95 -18.57
CA GLN A 239 -6.96 4.49 -19.29
C GLN A 239 -8.18 4.59 -18.36
N THR A 240 -8.50 3.51 -17.66
CA THR A 240 -9.63 3.46 -16.70
C THR A 240 -9.46 4.47 -15.56
N ALA A 241 -8.23 4.69 -15.09
CA ALA A 241 -7.92 5.69 -14.08
C ALA A 241 -7.98 7.15 -14.58
N GLY A 242 -8.41 7.39 -15.82
CA GLY A 242 -8.52 8.73 -16.40
C GLY A 242 -7.18 9.43 -16.65
N VAL A 243 -6.09 8.66 -16.71
CA VAL A 243 -4.75 9.21 -16.97
C VAL A 243 -4.60 9.66 -18.43
N GLN A 244 -5.39 9.10 -19.34
CA GLN A 244 -5.34 9.40 -20.78
C GLN A 244 -6.41 10.40 -21.29
N GLY A 245 -7.17 11.04 -20.40
CA GLY A 245 -8.31 11.89 -20.82
C GLY A 245 -7.95 13.19 -21.57
N ASP A 246 -6.78 13.78 -21.34
CA ASP A 246 -6.28 14.96 -22.06
C ASP A 246 -4.80 14.71 -22.43
N SER A 247 -4.55 14.30 -23.66
CA SER A 247 -3.28 13.73 -24.13
C SER A 247 -2.20 14.75 -24.53
N GLY A 248 -2.25 15.97 -24.01
CA GLY A 248 -1.22 16.98 -24.27
C GLY A 248 -0.09 16.96 -23.22
N ILE A 249 1.16 17.18 -23.66
CA ILE A 249 2.33 17.35 -22.78
C ILE A 249 2.05 18.39 -21.68
N GLN A 250 1.31 19.46 -21.99
CA GLN A 250 0.91 20.49 -21.03
C GLN A 250 0.02 19.92 -19.90
N ALA A 251 -0.97 19.09 -20.22
CA ALA A 251 -1.86 18.47 -19.23
C ALA A 251 -1.07 17.52 -18.30
N LEU A 252 -0.13 16.75 -18.85
CA LEU A 252 0.77 15.90 -18.10
C LEU A 252 1.66 16.71 -17.15
N CYS A 253 2.27 17.80 -17.63
CA CYS A 253 3.09 18.69 -16.79
C CYS A 253 2.28 19.30 -15.64
N ILE A 254 1.07 19.77 -15.92
CA ILE A 254 0.17 20.32 -14.89
C ILE A 254 -0.18 19.25 -13.85
N LYS A 255 -0.53 18.04 -14.29
CA LYS A 255 -0.82 16.92 -13.41
C LYS A 255 0.37 16.59 -12.50
N CYS A 256 1.58 16.55 -13.03
CA CYS A 256 2.79 16.37 -12.26
C CYS A 256 3.01 17.49 -11.23
N LEU A 257 2.84 18.77 -11.61
CA LEU A 257 2.97 19.90 -10.68
C LEU A 257 1.92 19.86 -9.56
N VAL A 258 0.67 19.54 -9.89
CA VAL A 258 -0.40 19.36 -8.90
C VAL A 258 -0.09 18.19 -7.96
N SER A 259 0.47 17.10 -8.49
CA SER A 259 0.87 15.94 -7.68
C SER A 259 2.02 16.30 -6.72
N VAL A 260 3.03 17.03 -7.18
CA VAL A 260 4.10 17.54 -6.29
C VAL A 260 3.52 18.42 -5.18
N TYR A 261 2.64 19.36 -5.51
CA TYR A 261 1.97 20.18 -4.51
C TYR A 261 1.18 19.35 -3.49
N LYS A 262 0.41 18.35 -3.96
CA LYS A 262 -0.36 17.45 -3.08
C LYS A 262 0.55 16.64 -2.17
N ILE A 263 1.68 16.12 -2.67
CA ILE A 263 2.66 15.37 -1.87
C ILE A 263 3.24 16.29 -0.79
N ILE A 264 3.71 17.47 -1.16
CA ILE A 264 4.30 18.43 -0.21
C ILE A 264 3.26 18.82 0.86
N LYS A 265 2.06 19.24 0.45
CA LYS A 265 0.97 19.56 1.38
C LYS A 265 0.59 18.37 2.25
N GLY A 266 0.54 17.16 1.66
CA GLY A 266 0.22 15.93 2.37
C GLY A 266 1.23 15.63 3.47
N ILE A 267 2.53 15.77 3.23
CA ILE A 267 3.60 15.53 4.21
C ILE A 267 3.44 16.42 5.46
N PHE A 268 2.98 17.66 5.28
CA PHE A 268 2.76 18.61 6.38
C PHE A 268 1.34 18.53 7.00
N SER A 269 0.48 17.62 6.51
CA SER A 269 -0.86 17.42 7.05
C SER A 269 -0.82 16.58 8.32
N THR A 270 -1.71 16.87 9.27
CA THR A 270 -1.94 16.04 10.47
C THR A 270 -2.50 14.66 10.13
N SER A 271 -3.13 14.51 8.96
CA SER A 271 -3.64 13.22 8.44
C SER A 271 -2.58 12.38 7.72
N CYS A 272 -1.34 12.89 7.58
CA CYS A 272 -0.26 12.14 6.97
C CYS A 272 0.14 10.95 7.84
N ASP A 273 0.44 9.82 7.19
CA ASP A 273 1.12 8.72 7.87
C ASP A 273 2.50 9.21 8.37
N TRP A 274 2.70 9.23 9.68
CA TRP A 274 3.94 9.73 10.29
C TRP A 274 5.19 8.97 9.82
N GLY A 275 5.05 7.72 9.36
CA GLY A 275 6.16 6.97 8.76
C GLY A 275 6.69 7.65 7.49
N VAL A 276 5.81 8.23 6.67
CA VAL A 276 6.24 9.04 5.50
C VAL A 276 7.03 10.26 5.96
N GLN A 277 6.55 10.97 6.98
CA GLN A 277 7.24 12.15 7.54
C GLN A 277 8.64 11.79 8.04
N VAL A 278 8.76 10.69 8.79
CA VAL A 278 10.08 10.18 9.26
C VAL A 278 10.98 9.84 8.08
N CYS A 279 10.48 9.17 7.04
CA CYS A 279 11.28 8.84 5.86
C CYS A 279 11.79 10.09 5.12
N VAL A 280 11.00 11.17 5.06
CA VAL A 280 11.45 12.47 4.51
C VAL A 280 12.58 13.04 5.36
N VAL A 281 12.48 12.99 6.68
CA VAL A 281 13.56 13.43 7.59
C VAL A 281 14.83 12.58 7.38
N LEU A 282 14.69 11.25 7.30
CA LEU A 282 15.82 10.36 7.02
C LEU A 282 16.46 10.66 5.67
N PHE A 283 15.65 10.92 4.64
CA PHE A 283 16.12 11.34 3.32
C PHE A 283 16.96 12.61 3.40
N ILE A 284 16.48 13.65 4.08
CA ILE A 284 17.18 14.94 4.23
C ILE A 284 18.48 14.76 5.00
N ILE A 285 18.45 14.10 6.17
CA ILE A 285 19.64 13.88 7.00
C ILE A 285 20.71 13.11 6.23
N THR A 286 20.31 12.04 5.54
CA THR A 286 21.23 11.20 4.77
C THR A 286 21.81 11.98 3.58
N SER A 287 20.99 12.78 2.90
CA SER A 287 21.44 13.63 1.79
C SER A 287 22.48 14.65 2.24
N VAL A 288 22.21 15.39 3.31
CA VAL A 288 23.14 16.39 3.86
C VAL A 288 24.46 15.75 4.26
N TYR A 289 24.39 14.59 4.94
CA TYR A 289 25.59 13.86 5.35
C TYR A 289 26.43 13.40 4.13
N LEU A 290 25.81 12.80 3.13
CA LEU A 290 26.50 12.28 1.94
C LEU A 290 27.05 13.40 1.07
N ILE A 291 26.32 14.50 0.87
CA ILE A 291 26.79 15.68 0.14
C ILE A 291 28.07 16.24 0.80
N ARG A 292 28.06 16.40 2.13
CA ARG A 292 29.28 16.84 2.86
C ARG A 292 30.47 15.90 2.63
N LYS A 293 30.25 14.59 2.58
CA LYS A 293 31.31 13.61 2.28
C LYS A 293 31.84 13.72 0.86
N VAL A 294 30.95 13.92 -0.11
CA VAL A 294 31.34 14.11 -1.52
C VAL A 294 32.15 15.39 -1.68
N LEU A 295 31.69 16.51 -1.12
CA LEU A 295 32.40 17.80 -1.18
C LEU A 295 33.80 17.71 -0.55
N ASN A 296 33.94 16.94 0.53
CA ASN A 296 35.22 16.72 1.22
C ASN A 296 36.05 15.58 0.60
N LYS A 297 35.62 14.96 -0.50
CA LYS A 297 36.29 13.82 -1.18
C LYS A 297 36.59 12.63 -0.21
N LYS A 298 35.70 12.40 0.78
CA LYS A 298 35.83 11.35 1.81
C LYS A 298 34.78 10.22 1.68
N GLN A 299 34.10 10.13 0.52
CA GLN A 299 33.08 9.12 0.29
C GLN A 299 33.68 7.72 0.15
N THR A 300 33.03 6.74 0.78
CA THR A 300 33.31 5.31 0.61
C THR A 300 32.40 4.69 -0.44
N THR A 301 32.66 3.46 -0.86
CA THR A 301 31.81 2.70 -1.79
C THR A 301 30.39 2.51 -1.23
N THR A 302 30.28 2.35 0.09
CA THR A 302 28.98 2.30 0.78
C THR A 302 28.25 3.63 0.76
N ASP A 303 28.97 4.75 0.91
CA ASP A 303 28.37 6.08 0.80
C ASP A 303 27.85 6.34 -0.64
N ILE A 304 28.58 5.88 -1.66
CA ILE A 304 28.12 5.95 -3.06
C ILE A 304 26.84 5.12 -3.25
N LEU A 305 26.78 3.90 -2.70
CA LEU A 305 25.56 3.08 -2.79
C LEU A 305 24.37 3.76 -2.12
N ALA A 306 24.54 4.32 -0.93
CA ALA A 306 23.52 5.06 -0.23
C ALA A 306 23.03 6.30 -1.04
N LEU A 307 23.96 7.04 -1.67
CA LEU A 307 23.61 8.16 -2.55
C LEU A 307 22.80 7.70 -3.77
N CYS A 308 23.15 6.55 -4.36
CA CYS A 308 22.40 5.96 -5.46
C CYS A 308 20.96 5.58 -5.04
N PHE A 309 20.77 5.05 -3.82
CA PHE A 309 19.43 4.76 -3.31
C PHE A 309 18.60 6.03 -3.06
N LEU A 310 19.21 7.13 -2.59
CA LEU A 310 18.51 8.42 -2.50
C LEU A 310 18.07 8.93 -3.87
N PHE A 311 18.92 8.78 -4.88
CA PHE A 311 18.54 9.13 -6.25
C PHE A 311 17.40 8.24 -6.77
N GLY A 312 17.46 6.93 -6.49
CA GLY A 312 16.37 6.00 -6.80
C GLY A 312 15.06 6.34 -6.09
N ALA A 313 15.13 6.86 -4.85
CA ALA A 313 13.95 7.34 -4.13
C ALA A 313 13.29 8.52 -4.86
N LEU A 314 14.07 9.47 -5.38
CA LEU A 314 13.55 10.56 -6.21
C LEU A 314 12.95 10.04 -7.53
N CYS A 315 13.61 9.10 -8.20
CA CYS A 315 13.07 8.44 -9.39
C CYS A 315 11.72 7.76 -9.11
N ASN A 316 11.57 7.12 -7.93
CA ASN A 316 10.29 6.54 -7.52
C ASN A 316 9.20 7.60 -7.43
N VAL A 317 9.46 8.77 -6.83
CA VAL A 317 8.49 9.88 -6.79
C VAL A 317 8.13 10.31 -8.21
N CYS A 318 9.12 10.49 -9.09
CA CYS A 318 8.87 10.88 -10.49
C CYS A 318 7.94 9.90 -11.22
N MET A 319 8.05 8.59 -10.96
CA MET A 319 7.19 7.56 -11.56
C MET A 319 5.72 7.66 -11.13
N ILE A 320 5.45 8.14 -9.92
CA ILE A 320 4.07 8.24 -9.41
C ILE A 320 3.38 9.58 -9.72
N LEU A 321 4.15 10.65 -10.03
CA LEU A 321 3.57 11.97 -10.32
C LEU A 321 2.50 11.96 -11.42
N PRO A 322 2.69 11.26 -12.56
CA PRO A 322 1.70 11.20 -13.63
C PRO A 322 0.38 10.53 -13.22
N THR A 323 0.40 9.66 -12.21
CA THR A 323 -0.81 8.95 -11.76
C THR A 323 -1.77 9.84 -10.97
N GLY A 324 -1.28 10.93 -10.38
CA GLY A 324 -2.04 11.79 -9.48
C GLY A 324 -2.31 11.18 -8.09
N LEU A 325 -1.85 9.96 -7.84
CA LEU A 325 -1.96 9.28 -6.54
C LEU A 325 -0.85 9.77 -5.61
N THR A 326 -1.20 10.27 -4.44
CA THR A 326 -0.25 10.98 -3.55
C THR A 326 -0.36 10.58 -2.08
N TYR A 327 -1.01 9.46 -1.79
CA TYR A 327 -1.29 9.03 -0.41
C TYR A 327 -0.40 7.86 0.05
N GLY A 328 -0.27 7.73 1.34
CA GLY A 328 0.45 6.77 2.19
C GLY A 328 1.22 5.65 1.47
N ARG A 329 0.60 4.52 1.22
CA ARG A 329 1.24 3.32 0.64
C ARG A 329 1.82 3.52 -0.78
N VAL A 330 1.33 4.50 -1.54
CA VAL A 330 1.87 4.81 -2.88
C VAL A 330 3.31 5.33 -2.78
N LEU A 331 3.65 6.00 -1.67
CA LEU A 331 5.01 6.49 -1.38
C LEU A 331 5.93 5.40 -0.80
N PHE A 332 5.49 4.14 -0.73
CA PHE A 332 6.29 3.05 -0.16
C PHE A 332 7.68 2.94 -0.75
N GLY A 333 7.85 3.01 -2.06
CA GLY A 333 9.15 2.90 -2.72
C GLY A 333 10.09 4.04 -2.32
N PHE A 334 9.59 5.29 -2.25
CA PHE A 334 10.35 6.43 -1.74
C PHE A 334 10.78 6.22 -0.28
N CYS A 335 9.85 5.82 0.58
CA CYS A 335 10.11 5.59 1.99
C CYS A 335 11.12 4.47 2.19
N PHE A 336 10.94 3.35 1.51
CA PHE A 336 11.81 2.20 1.61
C PHE A 336 13.24 2.49 1.13
N LEU A 337 13.41 3.16 -0.01
CA LEU A 337 14.74 3.51 -0.53
C LEU A 337 15.43 4.58 0.33
N SER A 338 14.70 5.53 0.88
CA SER A 338 15.22 6.51 1.83
C SER A 338 15.70 5.85 3.13
N TYR A 339 14.91 4.94 3.67
CA TYR A 339 15.27 4.14 4.83
C TYR A 339 16.49 3.25 4.55
N LEU A 340 16.53 2.57 3.39
CA LEU A 340 17.65 1.74 2.98
C LEU A 340 18.94 2.55 2.84
N ALA A 341 18.88 3.73 2.22
CA ALA A 341 20.01 4.65 2.12
C ALA A 341 20.55 5.05 3.51
N PHE A 342 19.64 5.36 4.44
CA PHE A 342 20.00 5.65 5.83
C PHE A 342 20.70 4.43 6.49
N CYS A 343 20.13 3.23 6.37
CA CYS A 343 20.71 2.02 6.93
C CYS A 343 22.14 1.78 6.40
N VAL A 344 22.33 1.87 5.08
CA VAL A 344 23.64 1.67 4.42
C VAL A 344 24.65 2.75 4.84
N ALA A 345 24.21 4.00 5.03
CA ALA A 345 25.10 5.11 5.40
C ALA A 345 25.50 5.11 6.88
N PHE A 346 24.65 4.62 7.79
CA PHE A 346 24.83 4.86 9.22
C PHE A 346 24.96 3.61 10.09
N LEU A 347 24.32 2.46 9.76
CA LEU A 347 24.29 1.32 10.68
C LEU A 347 25.67 0.73 10.98
N SER A 348 26.58 0.69 10.01
CA SER A 348 27.96 0.25 10.26
C SER A 348 28.71 1.13 11.28
N LYS A 349 28.32 2.40 11.43
CA LYS A 349 28.94 3.33 12.37
C LYS A 349 28.49 3.09 13.80
N LEU A 350 27.29 2.53 14.00
CA LEU A 350 26.82 2.13 15.33
C LEU A 350 27.77 1.09 15.96
N LEU A 351 28.42 0.26 15.13
CA LEU A 351 29.41 -0.72 15.60
C LEU A 351 30.66 -0.07 16.20
N LEU A 352 30.92 1.20 15.86
CA LEU A 352 32.05 1.98 16.37
C LEU A 352 31.73 2.73 17.66
N LEU A 353 30.43 2.81 18.02
CA LEU A 353 30.00 3.51 19.24
C LEU A 353 30.33 2.69 20.50
N PRO A 354 30.59 3.35 21.63
CA PRO A 354 30.65 2.70 22.93
C PRO A 354 29.41 1.86 23.22
N ARG A 355 29.59 0.73 23.90
CA ARG A 355 28.50 -0.24 24.17
C ARG A 355 27.30 0.38 24.89
N TYR A 356 27.55 1.30 25.84
CA TYR A 356 26.47 1.97 26.56
C TYR A 356 25.59 2.83 25.65
N LEU A 357 26.17 3.50 24.63
CA LEU A 357 25.39 4.29 23.66
C LEU A 357 24.54 3.37 22.77
N ASN A 358 25.09 2.25 22.31
CA ASN A 358 24.31 1.26 21.56
C ASN A 358 23.14 0.72 22.42
N LEU A 359 23.38 0.46 23.70
CA LEU A 359 22.34 0.03 24.63
C LEU A 359 21.24 1.10 24.78
N ILE A 360 21.62 2.36 24.97
CA ILE A 360 20.65 3.47 25.06
C ILE A 360 19.82 3.58 23.78
N ILE A 361 20.47 3.58 22.61
CA ILE A 361 19.77 3.66 21.31
C ILE A 361 18.77 2.52 21.18
N LEU A 362 19.20 1.28 21.45
CA LEU A 362 18.36 0.12 21.28
C LEU A 362 17.20 0.08 22.29
N THR A 363 17.46 0.38 23.56
CA THR A 363 16.43 0.44 24.60
C THR A 363 15.39 1.52 24.27
N SER A 364 15.85 2.72 23.86
CA SER A 364 14.96 3.81 23.44
C SER A 364 14.12 3.37 22.22
N THR A 365 14.73 2.68 21.25
CA THR A 365 13.99 2.17 20.09
C THR A 365 12.93 1.14 20.50
N VAL A 366 13.25 0.19 21.38
CA VAL A 366 12.29 -0.81 21.89
C VAL A 366 11.11 -0.11 22.57
N VAL A 367 11.38 0.87 23.44
CA VAL A 367 10.32 1.63 24.14
C VAL A 367 9.47 2.43 23.14
N LEU A 368 10.09 3.15 22.21
CA LEU A 368 9.35 3.94 21.22
C LEU A 368 8.52 3.05 20.28
N CYS A 369 9.03 1.88 19.88
CA CYS A 369 8.32 0.95 19.00
C CYS A 369 7.22 0.17 19.73
N SER A 370 7.22 0.10 21.05
CA SER A 370 6.15 -0.58 21.80
C SER A 370 4.79 0.11 21.64
N ILE A 371 4.76 1.45 21.54
CA ILE A 371 3.52 2.22 21.34
C ILE A 371 2.84 1.86 20.00
N PRO A 372 3.53 1.93 18.84
CA PRO A 372 2.98 1.44 17.58
C PRO A 372 2.51 -0.02 17.63
N CYS A 373 3.22 -0.90 18.33
CA CYS A 373 2.81 -2.30 18.48
C CYS A 373 1.49 -2.45 19.23
N ILE A 374 1.32 -1.74 20.34
CA ILE A 374 0.07 -1.75 21.13
C ILE A 374 -1.08 -1.20 20.28
N ASN A 375 -0.88 -0.07 19.62
CA ASN A 375 -1.89 0.56 18.76
C ASN A 375 -2.27 -0.35 17.59
N ALA A 376 -1.31 -1.02 16.96
CA ALA A 376 -1.57 -1.98 15.89
C ALA A 376 -2.40 -3.16 16.37
N TYR A 377 -2.05 -3.76 17.51
CA TYR A 377 -2.81 -4.88 18.08
C TYR A 377 -4.25 -4.49 18.40
N ALA A 378 -4.45 -3.36 19.06
CA ALA A 378 -5.79 -2.85 19.38
C ALA A 378 -6.61 -2.58 18.11
N THR A 379 -6.04 -1.84 17.16
CA THR A 379 -6.70 -1.49 15.89
C THR A 379 -7.07 -2.73 15.07
N VAL A 380 -6.12 -3.66 14.89
CA VAL A 380 -6.36 -4.89 14.12
C VAL A 380 -7.38 -5.79 14.80
N SER A 381 -7.38 -5.86 16.14
CA SER A 381 -8.37 -6.65 16.90
C SER A 381 -9.79 -6.11 16.72
N ILE A 382 -9.98 -4.79 16.79
CA ILE A 382 -11.29 -4.14 16.53
C ILE A 382 -11.73 -4.40 15.09
N PHE A 383 -10.82 -4.26 14.14
CA PHE A 383 -11.10 -4.49 12.73
C PHE A 383 -11.46 -5.96 12.43
N ALA A 384 -10.75 -6.90 13.03
CA ALA A 384 -11.07 -8.32 12.91
C ALA A 384 -12.45 -8.66 13.48
N HIS A 385 -12.85 -8.00 14.58
CA HIS A 385 -14.19 -8.14 15.15
C HIS A 385 -15.26 -7.61 14.18
N ARG A 386 -15.03 -6.45 13.58
CA ARG A 386 -15.91 -5.88 12.54
C ARG A 386 -16.09 -6.85 11.37
N MET A 387 -15.01 -7.43 10.84
CA MET A 387 -15.09 -8.35 9.71
C MET A 387 -15.87 -9.63 10.05
N LYS A 388 -15.65 -10.19 11.24
CA LYS A 388 -16.43 -11.34 11.72
C LYS A 388 -17.92 -11.01 11.91
N TYR A 389 -18.24 -9.80 12.36
CA TYR A 389 -19.61 -9.34 12.48
C TYR A 389 -20.28 -9.28 11.10
N ILE A 390 -19.64 -8.63 10.10
CA ILE A 390 -20.16 -8.56 8.73
C ILE A 390 -20.38 -9.96 8.16
N GLU A 391 -19.41 -10.85 8.28
CA GLU A 391 -19.52 -12.24 7.83
C GLU A 391 -20.70 -12.97 8.52
N SER A 392 -20.90 -12.75 9.82
CA SER A 392 -22.00 -13.38 10.55
C SER A 392 -23.37 -12.88 10.10
N CYS A 393 -23.52 -11.58 9.83
CA CYS A 393 -24.74 -11.00 9.30
C CYS A 393 -25.04 -11.51 7.88
N ALA A 394 -24.02 -11.56 7.01
CA ALA A 394 -24.16 -12.12 5.67
C ALA A 394 -24.59 -13.60 5.69
N LYS A 395 -24.01 -14.41 6.56
CA LYS A 395 -24.39 -15.82 6.75
C LYS A 395 -25.82 -16.00 7.29
N LYS A 396 -26.37 -15.02 7.99
CA LYS A 396 -27.78 -14.99 8.39
C LYS A 396 -28.73 -14.56 7.26
N GLY A 397 -28.18 -14.17 6.10
CA GLY A 397 -28.97 -13.73 4.94
C GLY A 397 -29.35 -12.27 4.96
N GLU A 398 -28.71 -11.42 5.77
CA GLU A 398 -28.93 -9.98 5.79
C GLU A 398 -28.41 -9.37 4.48
N LYS A 399 -29.30 -8.76 3.70
CA LYS A 399 -28.94 -8.13 2.41
C LYS A 399 -28.32 -6.74 2.58
N THR A 400 -28.68 -6.05 3.66
CA THR A 400 -28.14 -4.74 3.99
C THR A 400 -27.66 -4.76 5.43
N ILE A 401 -26.35 -4.70 5.60
CA ILE A 401 -25.68 -4.86 6.88
C ILE A 401 -25.30 -3.46 7.39
N ARG A 402 -25.75 -3.14 8.60
CA ARG A 402 -25.26 -1.95 9.30
C ARG A 402 -23.84 -2.18 9.77
N ASP A 403 -22.90 -1.36 9.30
CA ASP A 403 -21.52 -1.44 9.77
C ASP A 403 -21.42 -1.10 11.26
N LEU A 404 -20.42 -1.68 11.92
CA LEU A 404 -20.09 -1.25 13.27
C LEU A 404 -19.51 0.17 13.22
N PRO A 405 -19.83 1.04 14.19
CA PRO A 405 -19.21 2.35 14.25
C PRO A 405 -17.68 2.18 14.29
N ILE A 406 -17.00 2.76 13.30
CA ILE A 406 -15.55 2.81 13.28
C ILE A 406 -15.16 3.69 14.46
N SER A 407 -14.60 3.09 15.52
CA SER A 407 -14.15 3.87 16.66
C SER A 407 -13.04 4.81 16.21
N GLU A 408 -12.93 5.99 16.82
CA GLU A 408 -11.82 6.93 16.62
C GLU A 408 -10.44 6.28 16.89
N GLN A 409 -10.42 5.12 17.54
CA GLN A 409 -9.24 4.31 17.81
C GLN A 409 -8.73 3.54 16.58
N ILE A 410 -9.54 3.35 15.53
CA ILE A 410 -9.09 2.69 14.30
C ILE A 410 -8.27 3.69 13.48
N THR A 411 -6.98 3.43 13.37
CA THR A 411 -6.10 4.23 12.51
C THR A 411 -5.94 3.56 11.15
N HIS A 412 -6.13 4.32 10.07
CA HIS A 412 -5.87 3.88 8.69
C HIS A 412 -4.43 3.39 8.44
N ARG A 413 -3.55 3.60 9.41
CA ARG A 413 -2.17 3.11 9.35
C ARG A 413 -2.09 1.59 9.46
N TYR A 414 -2.90 0.98 10.34
CA TYR A 414 -2.80 -0.44 10.66
C TYR A 414 -3.85 -1.33 10.01
N VAL A 415 -4.86 -0.75 9.42
CA VAL A 415 -5.91 -1.47 8.68
C VAL A 415 -6.35 -0.67 7.46
N ASP A 416 -6.84 -1.35 6.43
CA ASP A 416 -7.56 -0.70 5.33
C ASP A 416 -9.05 -0.63 5.67
N THR A 417 -9.52 0.55 6.04
CA THR A 417 -10.91 0.78 6.43
C THR A 417 -11.87 0.94 5.25
N SER A 418 -11.37 1.03 4.01
CA SER A 418 -12.20 1.10 2.80
C SER A 418 -12.78 -0.25 2.39
N CYS A 419 -12.38 -1.32 3.06
CA CYS A 419 -12.83 -2.67 2.80
C CYS A 419 -14.36 -2.82 3.00
N MET A 420 -15.04 -3.44 2.03
CA MET A 420 -16.48 -3.71 2.00
C MET A 420 -17.36 -2.49 2.23
N PHE A 421 -16.86 -1.29 2.01
CA PHE A 421 -17.63 -0.07 2.15
C PHE A 421 -16.84 1.09 1.53
N PRO A 422 -17.42 1.78 0.59
CA PRO A 422 -18.73 1.62 -0.09
C PRO A 422 -18.65 0.78 -1.39
N ASN A 423 -17.67 -0.08 -1.56
CA ASN A 423 -17.36 -0.76 -2.82
C ASN A 423 -18.23 -2.02 -3.03
N GLU A 424 -19.21 -1.92 -3.94
CA GLU A 424 -20.13 -3.01 -4.25
C GLU A 424 -19.43 -4.22 -4.87
N ASN A 425 -18.40 -4.02 -5.71
CA ASN A 425 -17.64 -5.11 -6.32
C ASN A 425 -16.93 -5.95 -5.24
N GLN A 426 -16.34 -5.31 -4.24
CA GLN A 426 -15.72 -6.01 -3.12
C GLN A 426 -16.74 -6.76 -2.27
N ASN A 427 -17.95 -6.21 -2.07
CA ASN A 427 -19.02 -6.89 -1.36
C ASN A 427 -19.51 -8.12 -2.14
N HIS A 428 -19.57 -8.04 -3.48
CA HIS A 428 -19.91 -9.17 -4.35
C HIS A 428 -18.90 -10.33 -4.20
N PHE A 429 -17.60 -10.06 -4.34
CA PHE A 429 -16.58 -11.10 -4.15
C PHE A 429 -16.50 -11.62 -2.71
N ALA A 430 -16.74 -10.77 -1.72
CA ALA A 430 -16.86 -11.20 -0.34
C ALA A 430 -18.05 -12.14 -0.13
N ALA A 431 -19.20 -11.86 -0.75
CA ALA A 431 -20.38 -12.72 -0.69
C ALA A 431 -20.10 -14.10 -1.31
N LEU A 432 -19.45 -14.13 -2.47
CA LEU A 432 -18.99 -15.38 -3.10
C LEU A 432 -18.00 -16.13 -2.21
N TYR A 433 -17.05 -15.41 -1.60
CA TYR A 433 -16.04 -16.00 -0.71
C TYR A 433 -16.65 -16.62 0.54
N PHE A 434 -17.62 -15.93 1.16
CA PHE A 434 -18.35 -16.42 2.34
C PHE A 434 -19.41 -17.47 2.02
N ASN A 435 -19.64 -17.74 0.73
CA ASN A 435 -20.71 -18.61 0.25
C ASN A 435 -22.09 -18.15 0.77
N THR A 436 -22.39 -16.87 0.59
CA THR A 436 -23.64 -16.22 0.99
C THR A 436 -24.33 -15.57 -0.21
N GLY A 437 -25.56 -15.10 -0.02
CA GLY A 437 -26.20 -14.19 -0.96
C GLY A 437 -25.52 -12.82 -0.99
N GLU A 438 -25.78 -12.05 -2.04
CA GLU A 438 -25.26 -10.68 -2.16
C GLU A 438 -25.71 -9.81 -0.98
N PHE A 439 -24.81 -8.98 -0.49
CA PHE A 439 -25.06 -8.02 0.57
C PHE A 439 -24.37 -6.68 0.32
N SER A 440 -24.85 -5.65 0.96
CA SER A 440 -24.23 -4.32 1.00
C SER A 440 -23.93 -3.94 2.45
N VAL A 441 -22.78 -3.36 2.69
CA VAL A 441 -22.42 -2.84 4.01
C VAL A 441 -22.56 -1.32 4.00
N LEU A 442 -23.32 -0.77 4.91
CA LEU A 442 -23.58 0.66 5.00
C LEU A 442 -23.04 1.24 6.30
N SER A 443 -22.45 2.44 6.25
CA SER A 443 -22.03 3.12 7.46
C SER A 443 -23.21 3.32 8.41
N PRO A 444 -22.98 3.43 9.72
CA PRO A 444 -24.06 3.64 10.70
C PRO A 444 -24.93 4.85 10.36
N ARG A 445 -24.32 5.94 9.87
CA ARG A 445 -25.02 7.15 9.45
C ARG A 445 -25.95 6.88 8.26
N ILE A 446 -25.44 6.26 7.19
CA ILE A 446 -26.23 5.95 6.00
C ILE A 446 -27.37 4.99 6.36
N TYR A 447 -27.08 3.99 7.18
CA TYR A 447 -28.10 3.03 7.64
C TYR A 447 -29.22 3.73 8.43
N GLN A 448 -28.88 4.66 9.31
CA GLN A 448 -29.86 5.46 10.05
C GLN A 448 -30.73 6.32 9.12
N ILE A 449 -30.14 7.01 8.14
CA ILE A 449 -30.88 7.79 7.13
C ILE A 449 -31.89 6.90 6.39
N MET A 450 -31.49 5.66 6.05
CA MET A 450 -32.38 4.72 5.40
C MET A 450 -33.53 4.28 6.29
N GLU A 451 -33.28 4.00 7.56
CA GLU A 451 -34.34 3.64 8.52
C GLU A 451 -35.35 4.77 8.68
N GLU A 452 -34.88 6.01 8.81
CA GLU A 452 -35.72 7.20 8.93
C GLU A 452 -36.61 7.44 7.68
N HIS A 453 -36.12 7.09 6.49
CA HIS A 453 -36.81 7.27 5.22
C HIS A 453 -37.46 5.97 4.68
N SER A 454 -37.44 4.89 5.44
CA SER A 454 -37.89 3.55 5.02
C SER A 454 -39.31 3.53 4.43
N GLN A 455 -40.24 4.23 5.04
CA GLN A 455 -41.64 4.30 4.56
C GLN A 455 -41.77 5.04 3.22
N ALA A 456 -40.99 6.12 3.05
CA ALA A 456 -40.95 6.87 1.79
C ALA A 456 -40.32 6.00 0.68
N MET A 457 -39.25 5.31 0.98
CA MET A 457 -38.55 4.42 0.05
C MET A 457 -39.41 3.23 -0.38
N GLN A 458 -40.24 2.68 0.51
CA GLN A 458 -41.18 1.60 0.17
C GLN A 458 -42.15 2.02 -0.93
N LYS A 459 -42.64 3.26 -0.88
CA LYS A 459 -43.62 3.82 -1.83
C LYS A 459 -42.97 4.44 -3.06
N MET A 460 -41.65 4.72 -3.04
CA MET A 460 -40.92 5.42 -4.09
C MET A 460 -40.91 4.61 -5.40
N PRO A 461 -41.44 5.13 -6.51
CA PRO A 461 -41.31 4.47 -7.81
C PRO A 461 -39.88 4.55 -8.35
N PRO A 462 -39.55 3.71 -9.38
CA PRO A 462 -38.27 3.83 -10.09
C PRO A 462 -38.10 5.24 -10.68
N ASP A 463 -36.86 5.69 -10.73
CA ASP A 463 -36.43 7.02 -11.20
C ASP A 463 -36.88 8.20 -10.33
N GLU A 464 -37.48 7.96 -9.20
CA GLU A 464 -37.72 9.00 -8.21
C GLU A 464 -36.58 9.11 -7.20
N TRP A 465 -36.50 10.28 -6.58
CA TRP A 465 -35.47 10.59 -5.59
C TRP A 465 -36.02 11.49 -4.49
N VAL A 466 -35.38 11.43 -3.35
CA VAL A 466 -35.65 12.27 -2.19
C VAL A 466 -34.33 12.84 -1.64
N VAL A 467 -34.41 14.09 -1.17
CA VAL A 467 -33.28 14.73 -0.47
C VAL A 467 -33.61 14.82 1.00
N THR A 468 -32.71 14.34 1.82
CA THR A 468 -32.84 14.46 3.28
C THR A 468 -32.45 15.86 3.75
N ASN A 469 -32.79 16.19 4.99
CA ASN A 469 -32.47 17.48 5.60
C ASN A 469 -30.95 17.80 5.63
N GLU A 470 -30.11 16.79 5.53
CA GLU A 470 -28.63 16.91 5.52
C GLU A 470 -28.04 16.96 4.10
N ASN A 471 -28.84 17.24 3.07
CA ASN A 471 -28.41 17.21 1.67
C ASN A 471 -27.93 15.83 1.19
N HIS A 472 -28.45 14.76 1.77
CA HIS A 472 -28.19 13.41 1.33
C HIS A 472 -29.28 12.98 0.34
N VAL A 473 -28.87 12.47 -0.83
CA VAL A 473 -29.80 12.04 -1.89
C VAL A 473 -30.01 10.54 -1.80
N ILE A 474 -31.27 10.11 -1.92
CA ILE A 474 -31.68 8.72 -2.08
C ILE A 474 -32.42 8.61 -3.40
N TYR A 475 -31.93 7.80 -4.33
CA TYR A 475 -32.48 7.59 -5.66
C TYR A 475 -32.91 6.14 -5.85
N CYS A 476 -34.15 5.91 -6.32
CA CYS A 476 -34.68 4.58 -6.62
C CYS A 476 -34.29 4.19 -8.05
N LEU A 477 -33.49 3.14 -8.19
CA LEU A 477 -33.04 2.61 -9.48
C LEU A 477 -34.14 1.75 -10.13
N LYS A 478 -34.20 1.72 -11.46
CA LYS A 478 -35.16 0.85 -12.21
C LYS A 478 -34.84 -0.64 -12.00
N GLU A 479 -33.58 -0.97 -12.05
CA GLU A 479 -33.07 -2.31 -11.89
C GLU A 479 -31.64 -2.27 -11.33
N LYS A 480 -31.05 -3.41 -11.02
CA LYS A 480 -29.66 -3.50 -10.58
C LYS A 480 -28.74 -3.04 -11.73
N PRO A 481 -27.90 -2.03 -11.54
CA PRO A 481 -26.93 -1.61 -12.55
C PRO A 481 -25.90 -2.74 -12.78
N LYS A 482 -25.57 -3.01 -14.04
CA LYS A 482 -24.60 -4.06 -14.39
C LYS A 482 -23.14 -3.67 -14.11
N LYS A 483 -22.83 -2.38 -14.12
CA LYS A 483 -21.54 -1.82 -13.70
C LYS A 483 -21.75 -0.95 -12.46
N SER A 484 -20.89 -1.15 -11.49
CA SER A 484 -20.80 -0.35 -10.25
C SER A 484 -20.35 1.10 -10.48
N GLU A 485 -20.29 1.58 -11.72
CA GLU A 485 -19.89 2.93 -12.08
C GLU A 485 -21.12 3.84 -12.25
N ILE A 486 -21.74 4.14 -11.13
CA ILE A 486 -22.60 5.31 -11.06
C ILE A 486 -21.71 6.52 -10.81
N LEU A 487 -21.63 7.41 -11.78
CA LEU A 487 -20.86 8.64 -11.68
C LEU A 487 -21.78 9.79 -11.29
N VAL A 488 -21.43 10.52 -10.24
CA VAL A 488 -22.09 11.80 -9.93
C VAL A 488 -21.15 12.93 -10.31
N ASP A 489 -21.54 13.70 -11.32
CA ASP A 489 -20.91 14.98 -11.65
C ASP A 489 -21.59 16.08 -10.84
N ALA A 490 -20.91 16.62 -9.84
CA ALA A 490 -21.39 17.78 -9.11
C ALA A 490 -20.97 19.07 -9.85
N PHE A 491 -21.96 19.86 -10.28
CA PHE A 491 -21.72 21.14 -10.91
C PHE A 491 -21.65 22.27 -9.87
N GLY A 492 -20.61 23.11 -9.95
CA GLY A 492 -20.51 24.34 -9.17
C GLY A 492 -19.76 24.25 -7.84
N SER A 493 -19.20 23.08 -7.45
CA SER A 493 -18.34 23.02 -6.28
C SER A 493 -16.90 23.39 -6.64
N THR A 494 -16.45 24.59 -6.26
CA THR A 494 -15.03 24.91 -6.18
C THR A 494 -14.40 23.99 -5.15
N SER A 495 -13.37 23.21 -5.54
CA SER A 495 -12.65 22.39 -4.57
C SER A 495 -12.03 23.30 -3.52
N SER A 496 -11.95 22.85 -2.27
CA SER A 496 -11.18 23.58 -1.25
C SER A 496 -9.73 23.82 -1.68
N LEU A 497 -9.23 23.01 -2.63
CA LEU A 497 -7.94 23.18 -3.29
C LEU A 497 -7.94 24.39 -4.26
N ASP A 498 -9.03 24.65 -4.99
CA ASP A 498 -9.11 25.76 -5.95
C ASP A 498 -8.95 27.12 -5.27
N LYS A 499 -9.27 27.20 -3.98
CA LYS A 499 -9.10 28.42 -3.18
C LYS A 499 -7.62 28.80 -3.00
N TYR A 500 -6.71 27.83 -3.05
CA TYR A 500 -5.28 28.02 -2.79
C TYR A 500 -4.39 27.89 -4.03
N LEU A 501 -4.94 27.49 -5.18
CA LEU A 501 -4.18 27.40 -6.41
C LEU A 501 -4.00 28.80 -7.02
N PRO A 502 -2.80 29.13 -7.54
CA PRO A 502 -2.58 30.35 -8.32
C PRO A 502 -3.54 30.42 -9.51
N GLN A 503 -3.99 31.63 -9.86
CA GLN A 503 -5.03 31.85 -10.88
C GLN A 503 -4.70 31.23 -12.25
N PHE A 504 -3.40 31.21 -12.62
CA PHE A 504 -2.97 30.60 -13.89
C PHE A 504 -3.16 29.06 -13.88
N ILE A 505 -3.02 28.39 -12.71
CA ILE A 505 -3.26 26.96 -12.57
C ILE A 505 -4.78 26.69 -12.58
N LYS A 506 -5.60 27.57 -11.96
CA LYS A 506 -7.07 27.48 -12.03
C LYS A 506 -7.58 27.56 -13.46
N ASN A 507 -7.00 28.42 -14.28
CA ASN A 507 -7.38 28.60 -15.68
C ASN A 507 -6.99 27.39 -16.57
N LEU A 508 -5.99 26.62 -16.14
CA LEU A 508 -5.52 25.40 -16.83
C LEU A 508 -6.22 24.12 -16.32
N HIS A 509 -6.82 24.20 -15.14
CA HIS A 509 -7.49 23.06 -14.52
C HIS A 509 -8.98 23.16 -14.85
N LYS A 510 -9.44 22.39 -15.84
CA LYS A 510 -10.88 22.15 -15.98
C LYS A 510 -11.37 21.54 -14.67
N PRO A 511 -12.48 22.03 -14.07
CA PRO A 511 -13.01 21.47 -12.83
C PRO A 511 -13.17 19.96 -13.01
N GLY A 512 -12.33 19.20 -12.32
CA GLY A 512 -12.31 17.76 -12.43
C GLY A 512 -13.66 17.19 -11.98
N ARG A 513 -14.13 16.19 -12.70
CA ARG A 513 -15.28 15.38 -12.29
C ARG A 513 -15.01 14.88 -10.87
N ARG A 514 -15.81 15.29 -9.90
CA ARG A 514 -15.76 14.75 -8.54
C ARG A 514 -16.58 13.47 -8.53
N HIS A 515 -15.91 12.36 -8.38
CA HIS A 515 -16.58 11.11 -8.03
C HIS A 515 -17.00 11.22 -6.56
N THR A 516 -18.29 11.39 -6.35
CA THR A 516 -18.89 11.25 -5.02
C THR A 516 -19.02 9.75 -4.72
N ILE A 517 -18.73 9.36 -3.50
CA ILE A 517 -18.93 7.99 -3.06
C ILE A 517 -20.41 7.68 -3.07
N ILE A 518 -20.81 6.72 -3.91
CA ILE A 518 -22.18 6.26 -4.04
C ILE A 518 -22.30 4.94 -3.30
N ASN A 519 -23.29 4.85 -2.41
CA ASN A 519 -23.66 3.61 -1.75
C ASN A 519 -24.83 2.98 -2.50
N LEU A 520 -24.65 1.74 -2.96
CA LEU A 520 -25.71 0.93 -3.57
C LEU A 520 -26.20 -0.09 -2.56
N PHE A 521 -27.51 -0.23 -2.44
CA PHE A 521 -28.13 -1.19 -1.52
C PHE A 521 -29.52 -1.61 -1.96
N THR A 522 -30.02 -2.67 -1.36
CA THR A 522 -31.38 -3.19 -1.62
C THR A 522 -32.25 -3.04 -0.40
N MET A 523 -33.44 -2.47 -0.54
CA MET A 523 -34.47 -2.33 0.50
C MET A 523 -35.87 -2.51 -0.09
N HIS A 524 -36.78 -3.20 0.60
CA HIS A 524 -38.13 -3.49 0.12
C HIS A 524 -38.21 -4.10 -1.29
N GLY A 525 -37.17 -4.91 -1.68
CA GLY A 525 -37.10 -5.52 -3.01
C GLY A 525 -36.68 -4.57 -4.13
N LYS A 526 -36.32 -3.33 -3.84
CA LYS A 526 -35.88 -2.31 -4.79
C LYS A 526 -34.40 -1.98 -4.61
N TYR A 527 -33.78 -1.45 -5.66
CA TYR A 527 -32.39 -0.99 -5.63
C TYR A 527 -32.33 0.52 -5.45
N PHE A 528 -31.43 0.97 -4.57
CA PHE A 528 -31.25 2.38 -4.28
C PHE A 528 -29.78 2.76 -4.43
N ALA A 529 -29.56 3.99 -4.93
CA ALA A 529 -28.27 4.68 -4.87
C ALA A 529 -28.39 5.86 -3.91
N THR A 530 -27.38 6.08 -3.07
CA THR A 530 -27.41 7.19 -2.12
C THR A 530 -26.04 7.82 -1.97
N TRP A 531 -25.99 9.15 -1.81
CA TRP A 531 -24.75 9.92 -1.71
C TRP A 531 -24.97 11.29 -1.06
N ASP A 532 -23.88 11.86 -0.53
CA ASP A 532 -23.88 13.24 -0.02
C ASP A 532 -23.71 14.24 -1.17
N MET A 533 -24.64 15.17 -1.32
CA MET A 533 -24.52 16.26 -2.27
C MET A 533 -23.73 17.42 -1.65
N GLN A 534 -22.58 17.72 -2.26
CA GLN A 534 -21.75 18.86 -1.87
C GLN A 534 -22.04 20.15 -2.66
N ALA A 535 -22.90 20.05 -3.68
CA ALA A 535 -23.30 21.15 -4.54
C ALA A 535 -24.83 21.09 -4.76
N PRO A 536 -25.51 22.26 -4.99
CA PRO A 536 -26.96 22.29 -5.17
C PRO A 536 -27.43 21.57 -6.43
N THR A 537 -26.58 21.41 -7.43
CA THR A 537 -26.91 20.73 -8.69
C THR A 537 -25.90 19.63 -8.99
N GLY A 538 -26.35 18.57 -9.63
CA GLY A 538 -25.51 17.46 -10.04
C GLY A 538 -26.12 16.60 -11.14
N LYS A 539 -25.33 15.71 -11.71
CA LYS A 539 -25.73 14.77 -12.75
C LYS A 539 -25.32 13.36 -12.32
N LEU A 540 -26.28 12.45 -12.32
CA LEU A 540 -26.07 11.02 -12.10
C LEU A 540 -26.03 10.33 -13.46
N ILE A 541 -25.01 9.49 -13.67
CA ILE A 541 -24.83 8.70 -14.90
C ILE A 541 -24.92 7.22 -14.48
N ILE A 542 -25.92 6.49 -14.99
CA ILE A 542 -26.21 5.11 -14.61
C ILE A 542 -26.04 4.21 -15.83
N HIS A 543 -25.20 3.20 -15.72
CA HIS A 543 -25.04 2.15 -16.73
C HIS A 543 -25.84 0.91 -16.32
N TYR A 544 -27.02 0.69 -16.88
CA TYR A 544 -27.82 -0.51 -16.64
C TYR A 544 -27.39 -1.69 -17.52
N ASN A 545 -26.88 -1.40 -18.73
CA ASN A 545 -26.43 -2.42 -19.70
C ASN A 545 -25.22 -1.89 -20.47
N GLU A 546 -24.28 -2.78 -20.81
CA GLU A 546 -23.09 -2.42 -21.62
C GLU A 546 -23.42 -1.99 -23.06
N LYS A 547 -24.60 -2.42 -23.58
CA LYS A 547 -25.04 -2.15 -24.95
C LYS A 547 -25.93 -0.91 -25.08
N THR A 548 -26.40 -0.35 -23.98
CA THR A 548 -27.27 0.84 -23.98
C THR A 548 -26.49 2.08 -23.56
N GLN A 549 -26.90 3.23 -24.08
CA GLN A 549 -26.37 4.50 -23.58
C GLN A 549 -26.69 4.65 -22.09
N PRO A 550 -25.79 5.28 -21.31
CA PRO A 550 -26.04 5.53 -19.89
C PRO A 550 -27.26 6.41 -19.71
N GLN A 551 -28.05 6.11 -18.67
CA GLN A 551 -29.12 7.01 -18.25
C GLN A 551 -28.50 8.19 -17.49
N GLU A 552 -28.86 9.41 -17.89
CA GLU A 552 -28.43 10.64 -17.24
C GLU A 552 -29.61 11.24 -16.47
N VAL A 553 -29.42 11.48 -15.19
CA VAL A 553 -30.42 12.12 -14.31
C VAL A 553 -29.81 13.38 -13.71
N TYR A 554 -30.47 14.51 -13.89
CA TYR A 554 -30.05 15.80 -13.35
C TYR A 554 -30.80 16.09 -12.05
N PHE A 555 -30.05 16.57 -11.04
CA PHE A 555 -30.58 16.92 -9.73
C PHE A 555 -30.43 18.41 -9.48
N ASN A 556 -31.49 19.00 -8.92
CA ASN A 556 -31.46 20.34 -8.34
C ASN A 556 -32.08 20.28 -6.95
N ILE A 557 -31.29 20.38 -5.91
CA ILE A 557 -31.74 20.25 -4.52
C ILE A 557 -32.67 21.41 -4.15
N GLU A 558 -32.43 22.62 -4.69
CA GLU A 558 -33.19 23.80 -4.36
C GLU A 558 -34.65 23.73 -4.90
N GLU A 559 -34.83 23.20 -6.11
CA GLU A 559 -36.14 23.02 -6.71
C GLU A 559 -37.00 21.99 -5.95
N GLN A 560 -36.42 20.95 -5.41
CA GLN A 560 -37.19 19.96 -4.64
C GLN A 560 -37.58 20.43 -3.24
N ARG A 561 -36.87 21.38 -2.66
CA ARG A 561 -37.27 22.06 -1.42
C ARG A 561 -38.41 23.05 -1.64
N CYS A 562 -38.52 23.59 -2.82
CA CYS A 562 -39.59 24.55 -3.17
C CYS A 562 -40.89 23.87 -3.61
N SER A 563 -40.90 22.59 -3.97
CA SER A 563 -42.09 21.85 -4.43
C SER A 563 -42.87 21.12 -3.33
N LYS A 564 -42.51 21.36 -2.06
CA LYS A 564 -43.29 20.99 -0.88
C LYS A 564 -43.82 22.24 -0.21
#